data_d16be8f1bd6d6d84edcfb79e554b6f63
#
_entry.id   d16be8f1bd6d6d84edcfb79e554b6f63
#
_cell.length_a   1.000
_cell.length_b   1.000
_cell.length_c   1.000
_cell.angle_alpha   90.00
_cell.angle_beta   90.00
_cell.angle_gamma   90.00
#
_symmetry.space_group_name_H-M   'P 1'
#
loop_
_entity.id
_entity.type
_entity.pdbx_description
1 polymer ?
#
loop_
_entity_poly.entity_id
_entity_poly.type
_entity_poly.pdbx_seq_one_letter_code
_entity_poly.pdbx_strand_id
1 'polypeptide(L)'
;LDQVSEKIASFKTMKFDFNYVLENRQENIKQETSGSVTVSGDRYKLLFLGAEQLFDGEKTYTIVPENEEITIENLDETDEIGINPSKLLYFYKEGYAFQWDIKQKVMGRSIQFIKLIPMAENKEVSYLLLGIDSLKKTIYRLIEIGVNQTRTTLTISNFTSNVELAENFFTFDPSLYPDYYINQ
;
A
#
# COMPACT_ATOMS: atom_id res chain seq x y z
N LEU A 1 10.07 13.47 7.97
CA LEU A 1 8.98 12.47 8.02
C LEU A 1 7.74 13.05 8.71
N ASP A 2 7.87 13.78 9.81
CA ASP A 2 6.73 14.36 10.56
C ASP A 2 5.80 15.19 9.66
N GLN A 3 6.36 16.08 8.84
CA GLN A 3 5.58 16.88 7.90
C GLN A 3 4.80 16.02 6.86
N VAL A 4 5.32 14.86 6.50
CA VAL A 4 4.61 13.91 5.63
C VAL A 4 3.46 13.26 6.39
N SER A 5 3.73 12.80 7.62
CA SER A 5 2.70 12.22 8.49
C SER A 5 1.58 13.19 8.82
N GLU A 6 1.91 14.44 9.18
CA GLU A 6 0.94 15.51 9.44
C GLU A 6 0.09 15.80 8.18
N LYS A 7 0.74 15.84 7.01
CA LYS A 7 0.05 16.07 5.75
C LYS A 7 -0.92 14.94 5.43
N ILE A 8 -0.48 13.67 5.55
CA ILE A 8 -1.32 12.50 5.32
C ILE A 8 -2.48 12.47 6.31
N ALA A 9 -2.22 12.71 7.61
CA ALA A 9 -3.26 12.75 8.65
C ALA A 9 -4.30 13.88 8.44
N SER A 10 -3.95 14.92 7.69
CA SER A 10 -4.89 16.02 7.38
C SER A 10 -5.94 15.66 6.33
N PHE A 11 -5.77 14.55 5.61
CA PHE A 11 -6.71 14.12 4.57
C PHE A 11 -7.81 13.23 5.16
N LYS A 12 -9.06 13.54 4.84
CA LYS A 12 -10.22 12.69 5.19
C LYS A 12 -10.27 11.43 4.33
N THR A 13 -9.98 11.61 3.05
CA THR A 13 -9.95 10.51 2.06
C THR A 13 -8.73 10.68 1.17
N MET A 14 -8.17 9.57 0.73
CA MET A 14 -7.06 9.52 -0.23
C MET A 14 -7.37 8.48 -1.29
N LYS A 15 -7.11 8.83 -2.53
CA LYS A 15 -7.19 7.91 -3.67
C LYS A 15 -5.92 8.05 -4.50
N PHE A 16 -5.32 6.93 -4.86
CA PHE A 16 -4.14 6.91 -5.73
C PHE A 16 -4.03 5.60 -6.50
N ASP A 17 -3.36 5.68 -7.62
CA ASP A 17 -2.91 4.51 -8.37
C ASP A 17 -1.47 4.21 -7.99
N PHE A 18 -1.05 2.97 -8.18
CA PHE A 18 0.33 2.58 -7.98
C PHE A 18 0.79 1.59 -9.04
N ASN A 19 2.09 1.64 -9.33
CA ASN A 19 2.80 0.62 -10.08
C ASN A 19 3.65 -0.19 -9.09
N TYR A 20 3.53 -1.51 -9.18
CA TYR A 20 4.25 -2.49 -8.36
C TYR A 20 5.21 -3.27 -9.25
N VAL A 21 6.49 -3.28 -8.90
CA VAL A 21 7.53 -4.02 -9.63
C VAL A 21 8.29 -4.89 -8.64
N LEU A 22 8.29 -6.20 -8.89
CA LEU A 22 9.10 -7.18 -8.18
C LEU A 22 10.27 -7.63 -9.10
N GLU A 23 11.48 -7.49 -8.62
CA GLU A 23 12.70 -7.88 -9.33
C GLU A 23 13.58 -8.77 -8.46
N ASN A 24 13.99 -9.91 -9.00
CA ASN A 24 15.10 -10.70 -8.46
C ASN A 24 16.09 -11.00 -9.59
N ARG A 25 17.23 -10.31 -9.57
CA ARG A 25 18.22 -10.43 -10.65
C ARG A 25 18.95 -11.78 -10.65
N GLN A 26 19.07 -12.43 -9.49
CA GLN A 26 19.73 -13.73 -9.39
C GLN A 26 18.89 -14.83 -10.03
N GLU A 27 17.56 -14.72 -9.87
CA GLU A 27 16.61 -15.68 -10.42
C GLU A 27 16.04 -15.24 -11.78
N ASN A 28 16.49 -14.09 -12.30
CA ASN A 28 15.99 -13.49 -13.54
C ASN A 28 14.47 -13.30 -13.54
N ILE A 29 13.91 -12.95 -12.38
CA ILE A 29 12.49 -12.66 -12.20
C ILE A 29 12.28 -11.16 -12.31
N LYS A 30 11.31 -10.75 -13.12
CA LYS A 30 10.75 -9.42 -13.14
C LYS A 30 9.25 -9.51 -13.38
N GLN A 31 8.48 -9.01 -12.43
CA GLN A 31 7.03 -8.90 -12.53
C GLN A 31 6.63 -7.45 -12.33
N GLU A 32 5.70 -6.97 -13.13
CA GLU A 32 5.16 -5.62 -13.06
C GLU A 32 3.64 -5.67 -13.15
N THR A 33 2.99 -4.98 -12.24
CA THR A 33 1.53 -4.86 -12.19
C THR A 33 1.14 -3.50 -11.64
N SER A 34 -0.11 -3.13 -11.84
CA SER A 34 -0.66 -1.88 -11.33
C SER A 34 -1.86 -2.15 -10.44
N GLY A 35 -2.14 -1.23 -9.56
CA GLY A 35 -3.30 -1.27 -8.71
C GLY A 35 -3.80 0.13 -8.38
N SER A 36 -4.92 0.19 -7.68
CA SER A 36 -5.45 1.44 -7.15
C SER A 36 -5.98 1.23 -5.75
N VAL A 37 -5.93 2.28 -4.94
CA VAL A 37 -6.45 2.24 -3.58
C VAL A 37 -7.20 3.52 -3.24
N THR A 38 -8.28 3.36 -2.48
CA THR A 38 -9.00 4.44 -1.82
C THR A 38 -9.01 4.16 -0.33
N VAL A 39 -8.63 5.16 0.47
CA VAL A 39 -8.53 5.07 1.94
C VAL A 39 -9.35 6.16 2.59
N SER A 40 -10.03 5.85 3.68
CA SER A 40 -10.73 6.82 4.55
C SER A 40 -10.64 6.35 6.01
N GLY A 41 -9.79 7.01 6.80
CA GLY A 41 -9.41 6.51 8.13
C GLY A 41 -8.76 5.13 8.00
N ASP A 42 -9.28 4.14 8.71
CA ASP A 42 -8.81 2.76 8.66
C ASP A 42 -9.42 1.94 7.51
N ARG A 43 -10.53 2.43 6.93
CA ARG A 43 -11.23 1.74 5.84
C ARG A 43 -10.51 1.92 4.53
N TYR A 44 -10.49 0.87 3.71
CA TYR A 44 -9.90 0.93 2.39
C TYR A 44 -10.60 0.03 1.37
N LYS A 45 -10.40 0.38 0.11
CA LYS A 45 -10.71 -0.44 -1.06
C LYS A 45 -9.49 -0.49 -1.95
N LEU A 46 -8.94 -1.69 -2.13
CA LEU A 46 -7.75 -1.97 -2.92
C LEU A 46 -8.13 -2.82 -4.13
N LEU A 47 -7.71 -2.42 -5.32
CA LEU A 47 -7.77 -3.23 -6.53
C LEU A 47 -6.35 -3.61 -6.91
N PHE A 48 -6.02 -4.90 -6.84
CA PHE A 48 -4.67 -5.38 -7.09
C PHE A 48 -4.68 -6.86 -7.51
N LEU A 49 -3.86 -7.21 -8.52
CA LEU A 49 -3.71 -8.59 -9.02
C LEU A 49 -5.03 -9.28 -9.41
N GLY A 50 -5.99 -8.51 -9.95
CA GLY A 50 -7.29 -9.04 -10.35
C GLY A 50 -8.29 -9.25 -9.21
N ALA A 51 -7.89 -8.98 -7.97
CA ALA A 51 -8.76 -9.03 -6.80
C ALA A 51 -9.16 -7.63 -6.33
N GLU A 52 -10.33 -7.53 -5.72
CA GLU A 52 -10.76 -6.40 -4.91
C GLU A 52 -10.68 -6.78 -3.44
N GLN A 53 -9.98 -5.98 -2.63
CA GLN A 53 -9.99 -6.11 -1.19
C GLN A 53 -10.67 -4.89 -0.57
N LEU A 54 -11.70 -5.13 0.21
CA LEU A 54 -12.50 -4.12 0.89
C LEU A 54 -12.37 -4.33 2.41
N PHE A 55 -11.95 -3.30 3.14
CA PHE A 55 -12.00 -3.26 4.60
C PHE A 55 -13.00 -2.22 5.06
N ASP A 56 -14.02 -2.63 5.78
CA ASP A 56 -15.12 -1.76 6.24
C ASP A 56 -14.88 -1.11 7.62
N GLY A 57 -13.78 -1.49 8.29
CA GLY A 57 -13.42 -1.08 9.64
C GLY A 57 -13.50 -2.23 10.66
N GLU A 58 -14.15 -3.35 10.29
CA GLU A 58 -14.32 -4.54 11.14
C GLU A 58 -13.85 -5.81 10.43
N LYS A 59 -14.18 -5.94 9.14
CA LYS A 59 -13.92 -7.12 8.32
C LYS A 59 -13.22 -6.76 7.02
N THR A 60 -12.43 -7.71 6.55
CA THR A 60 -11.83 -7.67 5.21
C THR A 60 -12.59 -8.64 4.30
N TYR A 61 -13.00 -8.14 3.14
CA TYR A 61 -13.66 -8.88 2.09
C TYR A 61 -12.72 -8.95 0.90
N THR A 62 -12.22 -10.13 0.56
CA THR A 62 -11.37 -10.35 -0.61
C THR A 62 -12.20 -10.99 -1.70
N ILE A 63 -12.45 -10.26 -2.77
CA ILE A 63 -13.29 -10.67 -3.90
C ILE A 63 -12.38 -11.01 -5.06
N VAL A 64 -12.44 -12.25 -5.54
CA VAL A 64 -11.66 -12.76 -6.69
C VAL A 64 -12.62 -13.11 -7.81
N PRO A 65 -12.90 -12.18 -8.76
CA PRO A 65 -13.91 -12.38 -9.80
C PRO A 65 -13.61 -13.56 -10.73
N GLU A 66 -12.33 -13.84 -11.00
CA GLU A 66 -11.92 -14.96 -11.84
C GLU A 66 -12.36 -16.32 -11.27
N ASN A 67 -12.42 -16.43 -9.95
CA ASN A 67 -12.79 -17.67 -9.25
C ASN A 67 -14.24 -17.65 -8.78
N GLU A 68 -14.96 -16.53 -8.93
CA GLU A 68 -16.28 -16.32 -8.34
C GLU A 68 -16.28 -16.62 -6.82
N GLU A 69 -15.23 -16.16 -6.14
CA GLU A 69 -14.98 -16.44 -4.72
C GLU A 69 -14.84 -15.15 -3.91
N ILE A 70 -15.40 -15.18 -2.69
CA ILE A 70 -15.25 -14.13 -1.69
C ILE A 70 -14.79 -14.75 -0.38
N THR A 71 -13.70 -14.24 0.17
CA THR A 71 -13.21 -14.58 1.50
C THR A 71 -13.51 -13.43 2.46
N ILE A 72 -14.10 -13.74 3.60
CA ILE A 72 -14.42 -12.77 4.67
C ILE A 72 -13.60 -13.11 5.91
N GLU A 73 -12.77 -12.17 6.34
CA GLU A 73 -11.86 -12.33 7.47
C GLU A 73 -12.10 -11.25 8.52
N ASN A 74 -11.98 -11.59 9.79
CA ASN A 74 -12.01 -10.61 10.88
C ASN A 74 -10.65 -9.93 11.02
N LEU A 75 -10.62 -8.76 11.64
CA LEU A 75 -9.40 -7.94 11.82
C LEU A 75 -8.23 -8.70 12.45
N ASP A 76 -8.53 -9.62 13.39
CA ASP A 76 -7.51 -10.34 14.17
C ASP A 76 -6.76 -11.41 13.35
N GLU A 77 -7.29 -11.82 12.20
CA GLU A 77 -6.73 -12.88 11.36
C GLU A 77 -5.86 -12.35 10.22
N THR A 78 -5.95 -11.06 9.90
CA THR A 78 -5.29 -10.44 8.74
C THR A 78 -3.94 -9.81 9.04
N ASP A 79 -3.47 -9.82 10.29
CA ASP A 79 -2.22 -9.14 10.67
C ASP A 79 -0.94 -9.76 10.06
N GLU A 80 -1.02 -10.97 9.50
CA GLU A 80 0.16 -11.66 8.97
C GLU A 80 0.23 -11.78 7.43
N ILE A 81 -0.86 -11.59 6.69
CA ILE A 81 -0.87 -11.87 5.24
C ILE A 81 -1.56 -10.76 4.45
N GLY A 82 -0.91 -9.62 4.27
CA GLY A 82 -1.42 -8.64 3.33
C GLY A 82 -0.87 -7.23 3.48
N ILE A 83 -0.80 -6.51 2.37
CA ILE A 83 -0.49 -5.09 2.37
C ILE A 83 -1.74 -4.35 2.87
N ASN A 84 -1.77 -3.91 4.13
CA ASN A 84 -2.79 -3.00 4.60
C ASN A 84 -2.49 -1.58 4.08
N PRO A 85 -3.24 -1.06 3.10
CA PRO A 85 -2.95 0.23 2.46
C PRO A 85 -3.01 1.41 3.41
N SER A 86 -3.82 1.36 4.46
CA SER A 86 -3.89 2.43 5.46
C SER A 86 -2.63 2.45 6.33
N LYS A 87 -2.11 1.28 6.71
CA LYS A 87 -0.84 1.15 7.45
C LYS A 87 0.36 1.58 6.59
N LEU A 88 0.33 1.36 5.28
CA LEU A 88 1.42 1.69 4.34
C LEU A 88 1.77 3.18 4.30
N LEU A 89 0.84 4.04 4.69
CA LEU A 89 1.04 5.48 4.78
C LEU A 89 1.73 5.92 6.07
N TYR A 90 1.83 5.05 7.08
CA TYR A 90 2.34 5.36 8.41
C TYR A 90 3.39 4.39 8.96
N PHE A 91 3.65 3.26 8.28
CA PHE A 91 4.53 2.18 8.75
C PHE A 91 5.92 2.66 9.20
N TYR A 92 6.42 3.72 8.56
CA TYR A 92 7.75 4.26 8.78
C TYR A 92 7.90 4.99 10.12
N LYS A 93 6.82 5.22 10.87
CA LYS A 93 6.88 5.97 12.14
C LYS A 93 7.59 5.18 13.25
N GLU A 94 7.48 3.87 13.23
CA GLU A 94 7.98 2.99 14.28
C GLU A 94 8.77 1.83 13.70
N GLY A 95 9.71 1.31 14.47
CA GLY A 95 10.46 0.10 14.10
C GLY A 95 11.65 0.32 13.18
N TYR A 96 11.97 1.56 12.78
CA TYR A 96 13.06 1.85 11.85
C TYR A 96 14.01 2.93 12.35
N ALA A 97 15.31 2.71 12.12
CA ALA A 97 16.32 3.77 12.15
C ALA A 97 16.38 4.46 10.78
N PHE A 98 16.57 5.79 10.78
CA PHE A 98 16.53 6.61 9.58
C PHE A 98 17.92 7.08 9.18
N GLN A 99 18.19 7.04 7.87
CA GLN A 99 19.36 7.67 7.27
C GLN A 99 18.93 8.48 6.05
N TRP A 100 19.48 9.69 5.92
CA TRP A 100 19.32 10.45 4.69
C TRP A 100 19.99 9.71 3.55
N ASP A 101 19.29 9.62 2.43
CA ASP A 101 19.81 9.06 1.19
C ASP A 101 19.74 10.12 0.07
N ILE A 102 19.89 9.71 -1.15
CA ILE A 102 19.99 10.61 -2.31
C ILE A 102 18.73 11.48 -2.47
N LYS A 103 18.97 12.70 -2.98
CA LYS A 103 17.95 13.57 -3.51
C LYS A 103 18.09 13.62 -5.02
N GLN A 104 17.01 13.33 -5.74
CA GLN A 104 17.04 13.31 -7.21
C GLN A 104 15.79 13.93 -7.81
N LYS A 105 15.91 14.39 -9.05
CA LYS A 105 14.76 14.81 -9.85
C LYS A 105 14.21 13.63 -10.62
N VAL A 106 12.91 13.35 -10.45
CA VAL A 106 12.19 12.29 -11.16
C VAL A 106 10.97 12.92 -11.82
N MET A 107 10.88 12.91 -13.13
CA MET A 107 9.78 13.51 -13.90
C MET A 107 9.44 14.95 -13.44
N GLY A 108 10.47 15.77 -13.25
CA GLY A 108 10.34 17.17 -12.80
C GLY A 108 10.09 17.36 -11.29
N ARG A 109 9.86 16.30 -10.53
CA ARG A 109 9.65 16.32 -9.08
C ARG A 109 10.99 16.21 -8.34
N SER A 110 11.13 16.90 -7.21
CA SER A 110 12.27 16.76 -6.31
C SER A 110 11.98 15.69 -5.27
N ILE A 111 12.53 14.49 -5.45
CA ILE A 111 12.31 13.36 -4.56
C ILE A 111 13.51 13.21 -3.63
N GLN A 112 13.24 13.25 -2.33
CA GLN A 112 14.21 12.94 -1.29
C GLN A 112 13.99 11.50 -0.83
N PHE A 113 15.01 10.67 -0.96
CA PHE A 113 14.98 9.32 -0.41
C PHE A 113 15.49 9.32 1.04
N ILE A 114 14.86 8.48 1.85
CA ILE A 114 15.24 8.19 3.23
C ILE A 114 15.36 6.67 3.33
N LYS A 115 16.51 6.21 3.79
CA LYS A 115 16.74 4.79 4.08
C LYS A 115 16.19 4.48 5.45
N LEU A 116 15.37 3.45 5.53
CA LEU A 116 14.75 2.92 6.73
C LEU A 116 15.38 1.55 7.00
N ILE A 117 16.01 1.40 8.16
CA ILE A 117 16.69 0.17 8.57
C ILE A 117 15.88 -0.42 9.72
N PRO A 118 15.34 -1.65 9.61
CA PRO A 118 14.64 -2.30 10.72
C PRO A 118 15.50 -2.31 11.98
N MET A 119 14.93 -1.89 13.12
CA MET A 119 15.63 -1.91 14.42
C MET A 119 15.60 -3.30 15.07
N ALA A 120 14.54 -4.08 14.80
CA ALA A 120 14.48 -5.49 15.19
C ALA A 120 15.08 -6.36 14.09
N GLU A 121 15.56 -7.54 14.45
CA GLU A 121 16.03 -8.53 13.49
C GLU A 121 14.88 -8.89 12.53
N ASN A 122 15.09 -8.62 11.26
CA ASN A 122 14.14 -8.95 10.20
C ASN A 122 14.81 -9.91 9.22
N LYS A 123 14.23 -11.12 9.07
CA LYS A 123 14.78 -12.18 8.21
C LYS A 123 14.46 -12.00 6.74
N GLU A 124 13.55 -11.11 6.42
CA GLU A 124 13.05 -10.90 5.06
C GLU A 124 13.53 -9.58 4.46
N VAL A 125 13.50 -8.50 5.24
CA VAL A 125 13.81 -7.15 4.78
C VAL A 125 15.16 -6.67 5.29
N SER A 126 16.08 -6.32 4.38
CA SER A 126 17.34 -5.68 4.72
C SER A 126 17.17 -4.21 5.05
N TYR A 127 16.47 -3.48 4.20
CA TYR A 127 16.13 -2.06 4.39
C TYR A 127 15.09 -1.62 3.37
N LEU A 128 14.48 -0.45 3.63
CA LEU A 128 13.60 0.21 2.69
C LEU A 128 14.15 1.59 2.29
N LEU A 129 13.77 2.05 1.11
CA LEU A 129 14.02 3.41 0.64
C LEU A 129 12.67 4.09 0.42
N LEU A 130 12.38 5.09 1.25
CA LEU A 130 11.16 5.89 1.16
C LEU A 130 11.44 7.17 0.40
N GLY A 131 10.90 7.28 -0.80
CA GLY A 131 10.98 8.46 -1.66
C GLY A 131 9.84 9.43 -1.39
N ILE A 132 10.16 10.65 -0.97
CA ILE A 132 9.21 11.70 -0.62
C ILE A 132 9.29 12.83 -1.65
N ASP A 133 8.14 13.22 -2.20
CA ASP A 133 8.03 14.46 -2.96
C ASP A 133 8.19 15.65 -2.00
N SER A 134 9.33 16.34 -2.13
CA SER A 134 9.71 17.41 -1.21
C SER A 134 8.78 18.62 -1.23
N LEU A 135 8.08 18.87 -2.36
CA LEU A 135 7.13 19.96 -2.51
C LEU A 135 5.74 19.58 -2.01
N LYS A 136 5.26 18.41 -2.42
CA LYS A 136 3.92 17.94 -2.06
C LYS A 136 3.82 17.41 -0.65
N LYS A 137 4.95 17.05 -0.02
CA LYS A 137 5.01 16.38 1.29
C LYS A 137 4.21 15.08 1.31
N THR A 138 4.30 14.31 0.23
CA THR A 138 3.62 13.02 0.08
C THR A 138 4.60 11.94 -0.28
N ILE A 139 4.27 10.70 0.01
CA ILE A 139 5.04 9.54 -0.43
C ILE A 139 4.90 9.42 -1.95
N TYR A 140 6.03 9.29 -2.63
CA TYR A 140 6.11 9.06 -4.07
C TYR A 140 6.45 7.62 -4.39
N ARG A 141 7.40 7.03 -3.64
CA ARG A 141 7.91 5.68 -3.93
C ARG A 141 8.37 4.98 -2.66
N LEU A 142 8.09 3.70 -2.58
CA LEU A 142 8.66 2.80 -1.61
C LEU A 142 9.46 1.72 -2.34
N ILE A 143 10.69 1.49 -1.91
CA ILE A 143 11.53 0.41 -2.42
C ILE A 143 11.93 -0.45 -1.22
N GLU A 144 11.61 -1.72 -1.27
CA GLU A 144 12.04 -2.72 -0.30
C GLU A 144 13.18 -3.54 -0.89
N ILE A 145 14.22 -3.74 -0.11
CA ILE A 145 15.35 -4.63 -0.45
C ILE A 145 15.33 -5.79 0.53
N GLY A 146 15.01 -6.95 0.00
CA GLY A 146 15.03 -8.20 0.75
C GLY A 146 16.45 -8.70 1.03
N VAL A 147 16.61 -9.55 2.04
CA VAL A 147 17.89 -10.19 2.37
C VAL A 147 18.37 -11.12 1.25
N ASN A 148 17.44 -11.67 0.46
CA ASN A 148 17.69 -12.47 -0.74
C ASN A 148 17.93 -11.62 -2.00
N GLN A 149 18.16 -10.32 -1.86
CA GLN A 149 18.36 -9.34 -2.93
C GLN A 149 17.13 -9.12 -3.84
N THR A 150 15.99 -9.62 -3.47
CA THR A 150 14.73 -9.25 -4.10
C THR A 150 14.48 -7.77 -3.88
N ARG A 151 14.06 -7.09 -4.93
CA ARG A 151 13.70 -5.67 -4.90
C ARG A 151 12.24 -5.50 -5.25
N THR A 152 11.46 -5.01 -4.32
CA THR A 152 10.08 -4.61 -4.53
C THR A 152 9.99 -3.11 -4.64
N THR A 153 9.38 -2.58 -5.70
CA THR A 153 9.22 -1.14 -5.90
C THR A 153 7.74 -0.81 -6.08
N LEU A 154 7.21 0.04 -5.22
CA LEU A 154 5.87 0.59 -5.32
C LEU A 154 6.01 2.09 -5.63
N THR A 155 5.42 2.54 -6.75
CA THR A 155 5.45 3.94 -7.16
C THR A 155 4.03 4.48 -7.22
N ILE A 156 3.74 5.54 -6.44
CA ILE A 156 2.43 6.19 -6.36
C ILE A 156 2.25 7.17 -7.51
N SER A 157 1.10 7.12 -8.13
CA SER A 157 0.66 8.04 -9.18
C SER A 157 -0.79 8.48 -8.94
N ASN A 158 -1.26 9.48 -9.68
CA ASN A 158 -2.65 9.97 -9.66
C ASN A 158 -3.21 10.24 -8.25
N PHE A 159 -2.35 10.72 -7.34
CA PHE A 159 -2.74 10.97 -5.95
C PHE A 159 -3.75 12.14 -5.87
N THR A 160 -4.91 11.87 -5.28
CA THR A 160 -5.96 12.83 -4.95
C THR A 160 -6.35 12.69 -3.49
N SER A 161 -6.69 13.81 -2.84
CA SER A 161 -7.10 13.83 -1.44
C SER A 161 -8.44 14.51 -1.27
N ASN A 162 -9.14 14.21 -0.18
CA ASN A 162 -10.45 14.76 0.17
C ASN A 162 -11.50 14.56 -0.94
N VAL A 163 -11.48 13.37 -1.55
CA VAL A 163 -12.47 12.95 -2.54
C VAL A 163 -13.78 12.65 -1.81
N GLU A 164 -14.90 13.15 -2.34
CA GLU A 164 -16.21 12.78 -1.84
C GLU A 164 -16.52 11.34 -2.24
N LEU A 165 -16.93 10.54 -1.26
CA LEU A 165 -17.29 9.14 -1.44
C LEU A 165 -18.76 8.94 -1.05
N ALA A 166 -19.45 8.01 -1.70
CA ALA A 166 -20.78 7.59 -1.28
C ALA A 166 -20.72 6.98 0.15
N GLU A 167 -21.78 7.09 0.91
CA GLU A 167 -21.84 6.55 2.29
C GLU A 167 -21.53 5.05 2.36
N ASN A 168 -21.98 4.30 1.37
CA ASN A 168 -21.79 2.85 1.26
C ASN A 168 -20.51 2.45 0.49
N PHE A 169 -19.59 3.36 0.23
CA PHE A 169 -18.39 3.08 -0.59
C PHE A 169 -17.53 1.93 -0.03
N PHE A 170 -17.47 1.80 1.29
CA PHE A 170 -16.75 0.74 2.00
C PHE A 170 -17.68 -0.33 2.59
N THR A 171 -18.90 -0.47 2.06
CA THR A 171 -19.85 -1.48 2.52
C THR A 171 -19.87 -2.65 1.55
N PHE A 172 -19.67 -3.84 2.06
CA PHE A 172 -19.87 -5.07 1.28
C PHE A 172 -21.35 -5.35 1.09
N ASP A 173 -21.78 -5.55 -0.14
CA ASP A 173 -23.16 -5.92 -0.48
C ASP A 173 -23.17 -7.29 -1.17
N PRO A 174 -23.55 -8.37 -0.45
CA PRO A 174 -23.58 -9.71 -1.01
C PRO A 174 -24.59 -9.89 -2.15
N SER A 175 -25.58 -9.01 -2.26
CA SER A 175 -26.58 -9.07 -3.34
C SER A 175 -25.98 -8.81 -4.73
N LEU A 176 -24.81 -8.17 -4.79
CA LEU A 176 -24.06 -7.95 -6.03
C LEU A 176 -23.32 -9.21 -6.52
N TYR A 177 -23.27 -10.27 -5.70
CA TYR A 177 -22.49 -11.48 -5.94
C TYR A 177 -23.33 -12.76 -5.75
N PRO A 178 -24.49 -12.90 -6.44
CA PRO A 178 -25.44 -13.99 -6.16
C PRO A 178 -24.88 -15.40 -6.43
N ASP A 179 -23.90 -15.50 -7.34
CA ASP A 179 -23.32 -16.78 -7.78
C ASP A 179 -21.93 -17.06 -7.16
N TYR A 180 -21.44 -16.15 -6.30
CA TYR A 180 -20.12 -16.32 -5.69
C TYR A 180 -20.14 -17.26 -4.49
N TYR A 181 -19.11 -18.08 -4.39
CA TYR A 181 -18.83 -18.84 -3.18
C TYR A 181 -18.28 -17.93 -2.09
N ILE A 182 -18.92 -17.90 -0.94
CA ILE A 182 -18.52 -17.08 0.21
C ILE A 182 -17.89 -17.96 1.27
N ASN A 183 -16.61 -17.76 1.54
CA ASN A 183 -15.85 -18.39 2.61
C ASN A 183 -15.78 -17.43 3.81
N GLN A 184 -16.07 -17.94 5.04
CA GLN A 184 -16.10 -17.15 6.30
C GLN A 184 -15.30 -17.85 7.38
#